data_b1ed45761dbcd3b67b2824b10779323a
#
_entry.id   b1ed45761dbcd3b67b2824b10779323a
#
_cell.length_a   1.000
_cell.length_b   1.000
_cell.length_c   1.000
_cell.angle_alpha   90.00
_cell.angle_beta   90.00
_cell.angle_gamma   90.00
#
_symmetry.space_group_name_H-M   'P 1'
#
loop_
_entity.id
_entity.type
_entity.pdbx_description
1 polymer ?
#
loop_
_entity_poly.entity_id
_entity_poly.type
_entity_poly.pdbx_seq_one_letter_code
_entity_poly.pdbx_strand_id
1 'polypeptide(L)' 'MTLGAAAAAGVRLIVWCKECQYQVEPDPAEQARRYGDGTSVLDWRDRLVCSRCGSRQVDMMVSGTRRR' A
#
# COMPACT_ATOMS: atom_id res chain seq x y z
N MET A 1 9.73 -7.35 -0.33
CA MET A 1 8.71 -7.51 0.72
C MET A 1 7.37 -7.83 0.10
N THR A 2 6.64 -8.73 0.70
CA THR A 2 5.30 -9.08 0.26
C THR A 2 4.26 -8.44 1.16
N LEU A 3 3.02 -8.44 0.69
CA LEU A 3 1.94 -7.88 1.50
C LEU A 3 1.75 -8.68 2.80
N GLY A 4 1.91 -10.00 2.73
CA GLY A 4 1.83 -10.83 3.92
C GLY A 4 2.93 -10.52 4.91
N ALA A 5 4.16 -10.30 4.42
CA ALA A 5 5.27 -9.94 5.27
C ALA A 5 5.06 -8.57 5.90
N ALA A 6 4.51 -7.63 5.13
CA ALA A 6 4.21 -6.30 5.66
C ALA A 6 3.19 -6.38 6.77
N ALA A 7 2.16 -7.20 6.58
CA ALA A 7 1.14 -7.38 7.60
C ALA A 7 1.73 -8.01 8.86
N ALA A 8 2.56 -9.03 8.68
CA ALA A 8 3.17 -9.72 9.81
C ALA A 8 4.12 -8.81 10.58
N ALA A 9 4.83 -7.95 9.88
CA ALA A 9 5.77 -7.03 10.53
C ALA A 9 5.09 -5.82 11.14
N GLY A 10 3.83 -5.60 10.82
CA GLY A 10 3.11 -4.46 11.37
C GLY A 10 3.52 -3.12 10.79
N VAL A 11 4.11 -3.12 9.60
CA VAL A 11 4.50 -1.87 8.97
C VAL A 11 3.28 -1.18 8.40
N ARG A 12 3.41 0.11 8.14
CA ARG A 12 2.32 0.91 7.62
C ARG A 12 2.59 1.22 6.16
N LEU A 13 1.55 1.11 5.36
CA LEU A 13 1.63 1.44 3.95
C LEU A 13 0.94 2.77 3.74
N ILE A 14 1.66 3.74 3.21
CA ILE A 14 1.11 5.07 2.98
C ILE A 14 1.13 5.32 1.49
N VAL A 15 -0.03 5.59 0.93
CA VAL A 15 -0.21 5.75 -0.51
C VAL A 15 -0.76 7.13 -0.80
N TRP A 16 -0.23 7.81 -1.79
CA TRP A 16 -0.75 9.12 -2.15
C TRP A 16 -0.75 9.27 -3.66
N CYS A 17 -1.69 10.08 -4.14
CA CYS A 17 -1.77 10.43 -5.55
C CYS A 17 -0.95 11.68 -5.80
N LYS A 18 -0.07 11.63 -6.78
CA LYS A 18 0.78 12.78 -7.09
C LYS A 18 0.03 13.88 -7.82
N GLU A 19 -1.12 13.57 -8.36
CA GLU A 19 -1.89 14.56 -9.10
C GLU A 19 -2.88 15.31 -8.24
N CYS A 20 -3.70 14.61 -7.47
CA CYS A 20 -4.68 15.27 -6.62
C CYS A 20 -4.28 15.30 -5.15
N GLN A 21 -3.15 14.68 -4.82
CA GLN A 21 -2.59 14.66 -3.47
C GLN A 21 -3.48 13.99 -2.44
N TYR A 22 -4.34 13.10 -2.89
CA TYR A 22 -5.16 12.31 -2.00
C TYR A 22 -4.29 11.24 -1.36
N GLN A 23 -4.33 11.14 -0.05
CA GLN A 23 -3.50 10.20 0.68
C GLN A 23 -4.36 9.23 1.46
N VAL A 24 -3.96 7.95 1.45
CA VAL A 24 -4.64 6.92 2.22
C VAL A 24 -3.59 6.04 2.87
N GLU A 25 -4.03 5.29 3.86
CA GLU A 25 -3.14 4.38 4.57
C GLU A 25 -3.81 3.03 4.65
N PRO A 26 -3.73 2.23 3.58
CA PRO A 26 -4.40 0.93 3.56
C PRO A 26 -3.78 -0.05 4.55
N ASP A 27 -4.61 -0.93 5.07
CA ASP A 27 -4.17 -1.95 6.00
C ASP A 27 -3.48 -3.07 5.22
N PRO A 28 -2.21 -3.37 5.49
CA PRO A 28 -1.52 -4.42 4.74
C PRO A 28 -2.17 -5.79 4.88
N ALA A 29 -2.77 -6.09 6.03
CA ALA A 29 -3.44 -7.38 6.20
C ALA A 29 -4.64 -7.50 5.28
N GLU A 30 -5.37 -6.42 5.10
CA GLU A 30 -6.50 -6.40 4.21
C GLU A 30 -6.05 -6.51 2.76
N GLN A 31 -4.99 -5.82 2.40
CA GLN A 31 -4.46 -5.89 1.05
C GLN A 31 -3.92 -7.29 0.75
N ALA A 32 -3.33 -7.94 1.74
CA ALA A 32 -2.84 -9.30 1.57
C ALA A 32 -3.99 -10.26 1.32
N ARG A 33 -5.12 -10.05 1.97
CA ARG A 33 -6.29 -10.89 1.73
C ARG A 33 -6.88 -10.66 0.35
N ARG A 34 -6.79 -9.43 -0.14
CA ARG A 34 -7.38 -9.07 -1.42
C ARG A 34 -6.53 -9.52 -2.58
N TYR A 35 -5.22 -9.37 -2.49
CA TYR A 35 -4.30 -9.62 -3.60
C TYR A 35 -3.46 -10.87 -3.39
N GLY A 36 -3.44 -11.41 -2.18
CA GLY A 36 -2.64 -12.59 -1.86
C GLY A 36 -1.44 -12.24 -1.02
N ASP A 37 -1.14 -13.09 -0.03
CA ASP A 37 -0.04 -12.86 0.89
C ASP A 37 1.31 -12.81 0.17
N GLY A 38 1.44 -13.57 -0.89
CA GLY A 38 2.70 -13.64 -1.62
C GLY A 38 2.91 -12.51 -2.61
N THR A 39 1.94 -11.62 -2.76
CA THR A 39 2.06 -10.50 -3.70
C THR A 39 3.13 -9.55 -3.20
N SER A 40 4.09 -9.23 -4.06
CA SER A 40 5.13 -8.27 -3.74
C SER A 40 4.53 -6.88 -3.56
N VAL A 41 5.03 -6.14 -2.59
CA VAL A 41 4.57 -4.76 -2.38
C VAL A 41 4.83 -3.92 -3.63
N LEU A 42 5.92 -4.19 -4.35
CA LEU A 42 6.19 -3.46 -5.58
C LEU A 42 5.17 -3.77 -6.67
N ASP A 43 4.78 -5.05 -6.80
CA ASP A 43 3.75 -5.41 -7.76
C ASP A 43 2.42 -4.82 -7.39
N TRP A 44 2.12 -4.82 -6.10
CA TRP A 44 0.89 -4.23 -5.60
C TRP A 44 0.85 -2.73 -5.90
N ARG A 45 1.99 -2.06 -5.72
CA ARG A 45 2.07 -0.62 -6.01
C ARG A 45 1.74 -0.33 -7.47
N ASP A 46 2.21 -1.19 -8.37
CA ASP A 46 1.98 -0.98 -9.80
C ASP A 46 0.51 -1.10 -10.18
N ARG A 47 -0.29 -1.71 -9.32
CA ARG A 47 -1.71 -1.89 -9.59
C ARG A 47 -2.57 -0.80 -8.97
N LEU A 48 -1.95 0.13 -8.23
CA LEU A 48 -2.70 1.16 -7.54
C LEU A 48 -3.19 2.23 -8.50
N VAL A 49 -4.41 2.67 -8.27
CA VAL A 49 -5.01 3.74 -9.04
C VAL A 49 -5.72 4.64 -8.05
N CYS A 50 -5.59 5.93 -8.23
CA CYS A 50 -6.25 6.88 -7.34
C CYS A 50 -7.77 6.73 -7.48
N SER A 51 -8.45 6.50 -6.36
CA SER A 51 -9.90 6.32 -6.39
C SER A 51 -10.64 7.64 -6.56
N ARG A 52 -9.96 8.75 -6.45
CA ARG A 52 -10.60 10.05 -6.59
C ARG A 52 -10.52 10.60 -8.00
N CYS A 53 -9.35 10.54 -8.62
CA CYS A 53 -9.18 11.10 -9.94
C CYS A 53 -8.87 10.06 -11.01
N GLY A 54 -8.70 8.81 -10.60
CA GLY A 54 -8.43 7.73 -11.55
C GLY A 54 -7.01 7.73 -12.11
N SER A 55 -6.13 8.58 -11.57
CA SER A 55 -4.77 8.68 -12.06
C SER A 55 -3.97 7.47 -11.61
N ARG A 56 -3.03 7.06 -12.44
CA ARG A 56 -2.09 6.02 -12.07
C ARG A 56 -0.78 6.62 -11.54
N GLN A 57 -0.73 7.93 -11.40
CA GLN A 57 0.43 8.60 -10.84
C GLN A 57 0.35 8.53 -9.32
N VAL A 58 0.49 7.33 -8.80
CA VAL A 58 0.35 7.04 -7.38
C VAL A 58 1.68 6.54 -6.87
N ASP A 59 2.09 7.02 -5.72
CA ASP A 59 3.31 6.55 -5.09
C ASP A 59 2.97 6.03 -3.70
N MET A 60 3.90 5.34 -3.09
CA MET A 60 3.67 4.81 -1.76
C MET A 60 5.00 4.72 -1.02
N MET A 61 4.91 4.65 0.30
CA MET A 61 6.07 4.38 1.11
C MET A 61 5.69 3.43 2.22
N VAL A 62 6.67 2.67 2.68
CA VAL A 62 6.48 1.77 3.80
C VAL A 62 7.08 2.44 5.02
N SER A 63 6.24 2.72 6.00
CA SER A 63 6.68 3.29 7.25
C SER A 63 7.20 2.19 8.16
N GLY A 64 7.99 2.56 9.13
CA GLY A 64 8.51 1.57 10.07
C GLY A 64 7.41 0.95 10.92
N THR A 65 7.78 -0.08 11.67
CA THR A 65 6.85 -0.76 12.55
C THR A 65 6.34 0.16 13.61
N ARG A 66 5.04 0.07 13.97
CA ARG A 66 4.50 0.88 14.99
C ARG A 66 5.01 0.34 16.31
N ARG A 67 5.43 1.12 17.13
CA ARG A 67 5.84 0.69 18.35
C ARG A 67 5.04 1.11 19.38
N ARG A 68 4.86 0.59 20.21
CA ARG A 68 4.08 0.93 21.04
C ARG A 68 4.31 1.24 21.91
#